data_f48241c64181e20550cb6a5e1024b773
#
_entry.id   f48241c64181e20550cb6a5e1024b773
#
_cell.length_a   1.000
_cell.length_b   1.000
_cell.length_c   1.000
_cell.angle_alpha   90.00
_cell.angle_beta   90.00
_cell.angle_gamma   90.00
#
_symmetry.space_group_name_H-M   'P 1'
#
loop_
_entity.id
_entity.type
_entity.pdbx_description
1 polymer ?
#
loop_
_entity_poly.entity_id
_entity_poly.type
_entity_poly.pdbx_seq_one_letter_code
_entity_poly.pdbx_strand_id
1 'polypeptide(L)'
;YTKTQTPMYVELTQLFYNSEAYPDGSPVTNIWQLTEPDWKGRVMMQNPLDNLAWGSWITGFCVGDVPDQLAASYKELYGKDLELSEGCENAGYEFLKRLHDNEPIFTSSSDEIAESVGTKGQTNPPVGFCASSKLRKNEDNGWCLAPVNLEPTTGIPAINTLYVVGECEHPNAAKLFIRFMMGGVDGDVSGYKYFNTLGGWPVRDDIEPAEGSTPYSELHVSDFNVTDIYENINPVRDFWT
;
A
#
# COMPACT_ATOMS: atom_id res chain seq x y z
N TYR A 1 14.94 -15.50 5.14
CA TYR A 1 13.73 -16.27 5.40
C TYR A 1 14.01 -17.36 6.41
N THR A 2 13.19 -17.47 7.44
CA THR A 2 13.31 -18.56 8.39
C THR A 2 12.87 -19.86 7.69
N LYS A 3 13.43 -21.01 8.10
CA LYS A 3 13.04 -22.34 7.56
C LYS A 3 11.55 -22.69 7.74
N THR A 4 10.77 -21.79 8.32
CA THR A 4 9.40 -22.02 8.78
C THR A 4 8.36 -21.19 8.00
N GLN A 5 8.76 -20.22 7.19
CA GLN A 5 7.87 -19.34 6.44
C GLN A 5 8.21 -19.36 4.96
N THR A 6 7.21 -19.46 4.10
CA THR A 6 7.34 -19.43 2.65
C THR A 6 6.53 -18.26 2.11
N PRO A 7 7.18 -17.18 1.62
CA PRO A 7 6.47 -16.09 0.96
C PRO A 7 5.76 -16.62 -0.30
N MET A 8 4.56 -16.14 -0.57
CA MET A 8 3.76 -16.58 -1.70
C MET A 8 3.45 -15.45 -2.68
N TYR A 9 2.91 -14.35 -2.19
CA TYR A 9 2.64 -13.16 -2.99
C TYR A 9 2.69 -11.90 -2.13
N VAL A 10 2.79 -10.76 -2.81
CA VAL A 10 2.77 -9.43 -2.19
C VAL A 10 1.48 -8.72 -2.56
N GLU A 11 0.86 -8.06 -1.61
CA GLU A 11 -0.18 -7.04 -1.82
C GLU A 11 0.36 -5.69 -1.33
N LEU A 12 -0.23 -4.59 -1.80
CA LEU A 12 0.12 -3.24 -1.35
C LEU A 12 -1.08 -2.58 -0.66
N THR A 13 -0.81 -1.77 0.35
CA THR A 13 -1.70 -0.67 0.69
C THR A 13 -1.25 0.53 -0.13
N GLN A 14 -2.05 0.91 -1.14
CA GLN A 14 -1.69 1.95 -2.11
C GLN A 14 -2.85 2.92 -2.35
N LEU A 15 -2.53 4.06 -2.95
CA LEU A 15 -3.54 5.06 -3.31
C LEU A 15 -4.32 4.62 -4.55
N PHE A 16 -5.63 4.92 -4.52
CA PHE A 16 -6.55 4.73 -5.64
C PHE A 16 -7.29 6.01 -5.97
N TYR A 17 -7.65 6.14 -7.24
CA TYR A 17 -8.49 7.21 -7.76
C TYR A 17 -9.62 6.64 -8.63
N ASN A 18 -10.58 7.48 -9.00
CA ASN A 18 -11.70 7.14 -9.87
C ASN A 18 -11.34 7.43 -11.33
N SER A 19 -11.14 6.39 -12.15
CA SER A 19 -10.74 6.54 -13.55
C SER A 19 -11.84 7.06 -14.48
N GLU A 20 -13.12 7.03 -14.06
CA GLU A 20 -14.19 7.68 -14.82
C GLU A 20 -14.17 9.20 -14.65
N ALA A 21 -13.91 9.69 -13.44
CA ALA A 21 -13.82 11.12 -13.14
C ALA A 21 -12.50 11.74 -13.64
N TYR A 22 -11.44 10.93 -13.73
CA TYR A 22 -10.11 11.34 -14.20
C TYR A 22 -9.64 10.44 -15.35
N PRO A 23 -10.23 10.59 -16.55
CA PRO A 23 -9.97 9.70 -17.70
C PRO A 23 -8.55 9.87 -18.28
N ASP A 24 -7.91 10.99 -18.06
CA ASP A 24 -6.55 11.29 -18.53
C ASP A 24 -5.45 10.72 -17.63
N GLY A 25 -5.83 10.08 -16.50
CA GLY A 25 -4.91 9.49 -15.52
C GLY A 25 -5.12 10.01 -14.12
N SER A 26 -4.24 9.61 -13.20
CA SER A 26 -4.34 10.01 -11.80
C SER A 26 -4.23 11.52 -11.62
N PRO A 27 -5.12 12.12 -10.80
CA PRO A 27 -5.05 13.56 -10.47
C PRO A 27 -3.89 13.91 -9.54
N VAL A 28 -3.21 12.91 -8.98
CA VAL A 28 -2.03 13.04 -8.12
C VAL A 28 -0.96 12.06 -8.56
N THR A 29 0.28 12.49 -8.59
CA THR A 29 1.45 11.68 -8.95
C THR A 29 2.51 11.67 -7.85
N ASN A 30 2.41 12.62 -6.94
CA ASN A 30 3.33 12.78 -5.84
C ASN A 30 2.56 12.85 -4.51
N ILE A 31 3.07 12.17 -3.48
CA ILE A 31 2.38 12.05 -2.20
C ILE A 31 2.13 13.42 -1.53
N TRP A 32 2.99 14.41 -1.76
CA TRP A 32 2.84 15.75 -1.21
C TRP A 32 1.61 16.49 -1.72
N GLN A 33 1.13 16.18 -2.91
CA GLN A 33 -0.10 16.77 -3.44
C GLN A 33 -1.31 16.46 -2.56
N LEU A 34 -1.31 15.32 -1.84
CA LEU A 34 -2.37 14.97 -0.88
C LEU A 34 -2.46 15.93 0.30
N THR A 35 -1.44 16.77 0.50
CA THR A 35 -1.41 17.80 1.56
C THR A 35 -1.83 19.18 1.07
N GLU A 36 -2.17 19.31 -0.21
CA GLU A 36 -2.62 20.56 -0.82
C GLU A 36 -4.10 20.85 -0.49
N PRO A 37 -4.49 22.14 -0.48
CA PRO A 37 -5.87 22.53 -0.18
C PRO A 37 -6.95 21.87 -1.06
N ASP A 38 -6.62 21.54 -2.31
CA ASP A 38 -7.55 20.88 -3.25
C ASP A 38 -7.95 19.48 -2.79
N TRP A 39 -7.14 18.87 -1.93
CA TRP A 39 -7.39 17.53 -1.36
C TRP A 39 -7.88 17.58 0.08
N LYS A 40 -8.12 18.76 0.64
CA LYS A 40 -8.65 18.86 2.01
C LYS A 40 -10.00 18.17 2.16
N GLY A 41 -10.09 17.25 3.11
CA GLY A 41 -11.30 16.46 3.35
C GLY A 41 -11.65 15.49 2.21
N ARG A 42 -10.67 15.11 1.36
CA ARG A 42 -10.88 14.23 0.21
C ARG A 42 -9.90 13.07 0.10
N VAL A 43 -9.01 12.92 1.06
CA VAL A 43 -8.11 11.77 1.19
C VAL A 43 -8.72 10.78 2.16
N MET A 44 -8.98 9.55 1.74
CA MET A 44 -9.57 8.49 2.57
C MET A 44 -8.51 7.50 3.01
N MET A 45 -8.55 7.09 4.27
CA MET A 45 -7.66 6.08 4.84
C MET A 45 -8.30 5.44 6.09
N GLN A 46 -7.77 4.32 6.55
CA GLN A 46 -8.13 3.82 7.87
C GLN A 46 -7.37 4.58 8.96
N ASN A 47 -7.97 4.72 10.13
CA ASN A 47 -7.32 5.43 11.24
C ASN A 47 -6.08 4.66 11.73
N PRO A 48 -4.89 5.28 11.71
CA PRO A 48 -3.64 4.64 12.15
C PRO A 48 -3.62 4.25 13.63
N LEU A 49 -4.50 4.84 14.44
CA LEU A 49 -4.59 4.54 15.88
C LEU A 49 -5.39 3.27 16.15
N ASP A 50 -6.32 2.89 15.27
CA ASP A 50 -7.21 1.75 15.46
C ASP A 50 -6.62 0.43 14.95
N ASN A 51 -5.59 0.50 14.11
CA ASN A 51 -5.06 -0.66 13.41
C ASN A 51 -3.53 -0.63 13.36
N LEU A 52 -2.89 -1.72 13.82
CA LEU A 52 -1.42 -1.81 13.86
C LEU A 52 -0.77 -1.71 12.47
N ALA A 53 -1.39 -2.28 11.43
CA ALA A 53 -0.86 -2.19 10.08
C ALA A 53 -0.83 -0.74 9.57
N TRP A 54 -1.85 0.05 9.88
CA TRP A 54 -1.88 1.47 9.54
C TRP A 54 -0.96 2.32 10.42
N GLY A 55 -0.82 1.95 11.70
CA GLY A 55 0.22 2.52 12.57
C GLY A 55 1.62 2.27 12.01
N SER A 56 1.89 1.06 11.52
CA SER A 56 3.14 0.74 10.82
C SER A 56 3.30 1.52 9.51
N TRP A 57 2.19 1.73 8.79
CA TRP A 57 2.18 2.50 7.54
C TRP A 57 2.64 3.94 7.77
N ILE A 58 2.06 4.68 8.73
CA ILE A 58 2.50 6.04 9.02
C ILE A 58 3.93 6.08 9.56
N THR A 59 4.35 5.07 10.36
CA THR A 59 5.70 4.97 10.89
C THR A 59 6.74 4.81 9.79
N GLY A 60 6.41 4.05 8.74
CA GLY A 60 7.29 3.85 7.60
C GLY A 60 7.74 5.15 6.92
N PHE A 61 6.91 6.20 6.95
CA PHE A 61 7.31 7.51 6.41
C PHE A 61 8.35 8.24 7.26
N CYS A 62 8.47 7.89 8.55
CA CYS A 62 9.30 8.61 9.52
C CYS A 62 10.67 7.97 9.76
N VAL A 63 10.91 6.75 9.22
CA VAL A 63 12.10 5.95 9.53
C VAL A 63 12.87 5.53 8.27
N GLY A 64 14.11 5.07 8.45
CA GLY A 64 14.99 4.63 7.37
C GLY A 64 15.31 5.74 6.38
N ASP A 65 15.34 5.40 5.10
CA ASP A 65 15.68 6.32 4.00
C ASP A 65 14.44 7.08 3.46
N VAL A 66 13.23 6.75 3.92
CA VAL A 66 11.99 7.32 3.39
C VAL A 66 11.86 8.82 3.65
N PRO A 67 12.27 9.36 4.82
CA PRO A 67 12.29 10.81 5.04
C PRO A 67 13.13 11.57 4.00
N ASP A 68 14.29 11.06 3.63
CA ASP A 68 15.15 11.69 2.62
C ASP A 68 14.53 11.61 1.22
N GLN A 69 13.88 10.49 0.88
CA GLN A 69 13.11 10.36 -0.36
C GLN A 69 11.93 11.34 -0.41
N LEU A 70 11.23 11.52 0.70
CA LEU A 70 10.14 12.51 0.81
C LEU A 70 10.67 13.95 0.63
N ALA A 71 11.79 14.29 1.25
CA ALA A 71 12.39 15.62 1.10
C ALA A 71 12.83 15.90 -0.35
N ALA A 72 13.44 14.90 -1.00
CA ALA A 72 13.84 14.98 -2.40
C ALA A 72 12.64 15.13 -3.34
N SER A 73 11.60 14.33 -3.14
CA SER A 73 10.35 14.38 -3.91
C SER A 73 9.59 15.69 -3.73
N TYR A 74 9.62 16.28 -2.53
CA TYR A 74 9.09 17.64 -2.29
C TYR A 74 9.83 18.69 -3.11
N LYS A 75 11.17 18.61 -3.09
CA LYS A 75 12.02 19.55 -3.85
C LYS A 75 11.79 19.43 -5.36
N GLU A 76 11.63 18.21 -5.86
CA GLU A 76 11.32 17.96 -7.27
C GLU A 76 9.97 18.57 -7.66
N LEU A 77 8.94 18.34 -6.85
CA LEU A 77 7.58 18.82 -7.12
C LEU A 77 7.47 20.33 -7.05
N TYR A 78 8.06 20.97 -6.04
CA TYR A 78 7.84 22.41 -5.76
C TYR A 78 9.03 23.32 -6.12
N GLY A 79 10.17 22.74 -6.53
CA GLY A 79 11.39 23.50 -6.90
C GLY A 79 12.08 24.20 -5.72
N LYS A 80 11.79 23.80 -4.48
CA LYS A 80 12.34 24.38 -3.24
C LYS A 80 12.56 23.33 -2.18
N ASP A 81 13.49 23.58 -1.26
CA ASP A 81 13.74 22.70 -0.13
C ASP A 81 12.52 22.68 0.82
N LEU A 82 12.29 21.52 1.45
CA LEU A 82 11.26 21.35 2.46
C LEU A 82 11.69 22.08 3.75
N GLU A 83 10.80 22.93 4.26
CA GLU A 83 10.95 23.52 5.58
C GLU A 83 10.11 22.70 6.58
N LEU A 84 10.76 22.26 7.67
CA LEU A 84 10.10 21.50 8.72
C LEU A 84 9.39 22.43 9.70
N SER A 85 8.16 22.10 10.04
CA SER A 85 7.39 22.76 11.10
C SER A 85 7.97 22.43 12.48
N GLU A 86 7.67 23.25 13.47
CA GLU A 86 8.02 22.99 14.87
C GLU A 86 7.45 21.63 15.30
N GLY A 87 8.29 20.80 15.92
CA GLY A 87 7.96 19.46 16.39
C GLY A 87 8.14 18.35 15.33
N CYS A 88 8.45 18.68 14.06
CA CYS A 88 8.74 17.69 13.03
C CYS A 88 10.24 17.39 12.98
N GLU A 89 10.62 16.14 13.24
CA GLU A 89 12.03 15.72 13.28
C GLU A 89 12.63 15.53 11.87
N ASN A 90 11.79 15.16 10.90
CA ASN A 90 12.19 14.92 9.52
C ASN A 90 10.99 15.10 8.54
N ALA A 91 11.23 14.87 7.24
CA ALA A 91 10.21 15.03 6.21
C ALA A 91 9.01 14.08 6.37
N GLY A 92 9.19 12.93 6.99
CA GLY A 92 8.09 12.02 7.31
C GLY A 92 7.11 12.60 8.30
N TYR A 93 7.61 13.15 9.42
CA TYR A 93 6.78 13.84 10.41
C TYR A 93 6.09 15.07 9.80
N GLU A 94 6.80 15.85 8.99
CA GLU A 94 6.21 16.99 8.27
C GLU A 94 5.09 16.56 7.32
N PHE A 95 5.30 15.47 6.57
CA PHE A 95 4.27 14.91 5.71
C PHE A 95 3.03 14.48 6.52
N LEU A 96 3.23 13.72 7.60
CA LEU A 96 2.13 13.26 8.45
C LEU A 96 1.35 14.43 9.05
N LYS A 97 2.05 15.44 9.55
CA LYS A 97 1.43 16.66 10.08
C LYS A 97 0.56 17.34 9.03
N ARG A 98 1.11 17.59 7.84
CA ARG A 98 0.35 18.26 6.75
C ARG A 98 -0.81 17.40 6.27
N LEU A 99 -0.65 16.08 6.20
CA LEU A 99 -1.73 15.17 5.83
C LEU A 99 -2.85 15.20 6.88
N HIS A 100 -2.51 15.21 8.17
CA HIS A 100 -3.48 15.33 9.26
C HIS A 100 -4.20 16.69 9.23
N ASP A 101 -3.46 17.80 9.05
CA ASP A 101 -4.02 19.15 8.93
C ASP A 101 -4.94 19.31 7.70
N ASN A 102 -4.78 18.42 6.70
CA ASN A 102 -5.65 18.35 5.51
C ASN A 102 -6.94 17.55 5.73
N GLU A 103 -7.24 17.17 6.98
CA GLU A 103 -8.50 16.57 7.42
C GLU A 103 -8.84 15.29 6.64
N PRO A 104 -8.00 14.23 6.66
CA PRO A 104 -8.31 13.00 5.97
C PRO A 104 -9.59 12.34 6.52
N ILE A 105 -10.32 11.66 5.65
CA ILE A 105 -11.54 10.93 6.02
C ILE A 105 -11.14 9.54 6.53
N PHE A 106 -11.42 9.26 7.79
CA PHE A 106 -11.16 7.95 8.37
C PHE A 106 -12.34 7.00 8.20
N THR A 107 -12.03 5.77 7.80
CA THR A 107 -13.01 4.68 7.66
C THR A 107 -12.56 3.45 8.43
N SER A 108 -13.46 2.49 8.61
CA SER A 108 -13.17 1.25 9.33
C SER A 108 -12.61 0.15 8.43
N SER A 109 -12.76 0.26 7.11
CA SER A 109 -12.36 -0.80 6.18
C SER A 109 -11.89 -0.30 4.81
N SER A 110 -11.03 -1.11 4.17
CA SER A 110 -10.65 -0.89 2.77
C SER A 110 -11.81 -1.03 1.78
N ASP A 111 -12.90 -1.72 2.16
CA ASP A 111 -14.08 -1.84 1.30
C ASP A 111 -14.85 -0.51 1.20
N GLU A 112 -15.03 0.19 2.33
CA GLU A 112 -15.66 1.53 2.35
C GLU A 112 -14.86 2.53 1.51
N ILE A 113 -13.52 2.49 1.60
CA ILE A 113 -12.65 3.35 0.80
C ILE A 113 -12.81 3.02 -0.69
N ALA A 114 -12.72 1.74 -1.05
CA ALA A 114 -12.81 1.29 -2.43
C ALA A 114 -14.19 1.65 -3.06
N GLU A 115 -15.28 1.48 -2.33
CA GLU A 115 -16.62 1.86 -2.75
C GLU A 115 -16.72 3.38 -2.94
N SER A 116 -16.26 4.15 -1.95
CA SER A 116 -16.36 5.61 -1.99
C SER A 116 -15.55 6.21 -3.14
N VAL A 117 -14.36 5.68 -3.40
CA VAL A 117 -13.51 6.13 -4.51
C VAL A 117 -14.03 5.60 -5.85
N GLY A 118 -14.39 4.30 -5.92
CA GLY A 118 -14.69 3.61 -7.17
C GLY A 118 -16.08 3.81 -7.73
N THR A 119 -17.03 4.34 -6.97
CA THR A 119 -18.43 4.53 -7.42
C THR A 119 -18.48 5.45 -8.64
N LYS A 120 -19.23 5.04 -9.66
CA LYS A 120 -19.44 5.79 -10.91
C LYS A 120 -20.28 7.05 -10.74
N GLY A 121 -20.16 7.98 -11.69
CA GLY A 121 -21.00 9.19 -11.77
C GLY A 121 -20.60 10.28 -10.79
N GLN A 122 -19.45 10.18 -10.14
CA GLN A 122 -18.95 11.22 -9.24
C GLN A 122 -18.29 12.36 -10.02
N THR A 123 -18.59 13.60 -9.65
CA THR A 123 -17.97 14.78 -10.27
C THR A 123 -16.61 15.12 -9.63
N ASN A 124 -16.48 14.87 -8.35
CA ASN A 124 -15.28 15.22 -7.57
C ASN A 124 -15.01 14.16 -6.49
N PRO A 125 -14.69 12.92 -6.92
CA PRO A 125 -14.48 11.82 -5.99
C PRO A 125 -13.27 12.06 -5.08
N PRO A 126 -13.24 11.42 -3.90
CA PRO A 126 -12.04 11.34 -3.09
C PRO A 126 -10.99 10.45 -3.77
N VAL A 127 -9.75 10.52 -3.26
CA VAL A 127 -8.74 9.49 -3.44
C VAL A 127 -8.60 8.73 -2.14
N GLY A 128 -8.12 7.48 -2.17
CA GLY A 128 -8.06 6.73 -0.94
C GLY A 128 -7.01 5.62 -0.94
N PHE A 129 -6.40 5.44 0.22
CA PHE A 129 -5.45 4.35 0.45
C PHE A 129 -6.21 3.09 0.87
N CYS A 130 -6.14 2.03 0.09
CA CYS A 130 -6.70 0.73 0.45
C CYS A 130 -5.86 -0.42 -0.09
N ALA A 131 -6.23 -1.65 0.27
CA ALA A 131 -5.53 -2.84 -0.21
C ALA A 131 -5.66 -2.98 -1.73
N SER A 132 -4.56 -3.26 -2.40
CA SER A 132 -4.47 -3.43 -3.86
C SER A 132 -5.42 -4.52 -4.39
N SER A 133 -5.73 -5.52 -3.57
CA SER A 133 -6.70 -6.57 -3.87
C SER A 133 -8.12 -6.07 -4.16
N LYS A 134 -8.44 -4.81 -3.83
CA LYS A 134 -9.75 -4.22 -4.13
C LYS A 134 -9.99 -4.03 -5.63
N LEU A 135 -8.93 -3.97 -6.44
CA LEU A 135 -9.05 -3.98 -7.90
C LEU A 135 -9.88 -5.15 -8.45
N ARG A 136 -9.82 -6.30 -7.79
CA ARG A 136 -10.58 -7.51 -8.17
C ARG A 136 -12.10 -7.30 -8.16
N LYS A 137 -12.58 -6.31 -7.39
CA LYS A 137 -14.01 -6.02 -7.21
C LYS A 137 -14.56 -5.01 -8.21
N ASN A 138 -13.72 -4.43 -9.07
CA ASN A 138 -14.16 -3.44 -10.05
C ASN A 138 -15.29 -3.98 -10.96
N GLU A 139 -15.10 -5.17 -11.51
CA GLU A 139 -16.08 -5.77 -12.43
C GLU A 139 -17.39 -6.12 -11.70
N ASP A 140 -17.28 -6.83 -10.58
CA ASP A 140 -18.45 -7.31 -9.82
C ASP A 140 -19.29 -6.16 -9.27
N ASN A 141 -18.66 -5.08 -8.83
CA ASN A 141 -19.33 -3.93 -8.20
C ASN A 141 -19.58 -2.78 -9.19
N GLY A 142 -19.08 -2.87 -10.41
CA GLY A 142 -19.16 -1.78 -11.40
C GLY A 142 -18.38 -0.54 -11.00
N TRP A 143 -17.29 -0.70 -10.25
CA TRP A 143 -16.41 0.39 -9.81
C TRP A 143 -15.42 0.82 -10.89
N CYS A 144 -14.86 2.01 -10.71
CA CYS A 144 -13.84 2.62 -11.57
C CYS A 144 -12.53 2.88 -10.79
N LEU A 145 -12.13 1.94 -9.92
CA LEU A 145 -10.87 2.06 -9.19
C LEU A 145 -9.69 1.89 -10.14
N ALA A 146 -8.74 2.83 -10.08
CA ALA A 146 -7.44 2.71 -10.71
C ALA A 146 -6.33 3.02 -9.70
N PRO A 147 -5.22 2.26 -9.72
CA PRO A 147 -4.12 2.45 -8.80
C PRO A 147 -3.27 3.65 -9.22
N VAL A 148 -2.64 4.27 -8.23
CA VAL A 148 -1.65 5.34 -8.45
C VAL A 148 -0.26 4.81 -8.13
N ASN A 149 0.69 5.05 -9.04
CA ASN A 149 2.11 4.85 -8.75
C ASN A 149 2.69 6.18 -8.29
N LEU A 150 2.63 6.42 -6.98
CA LEU A 150 3.02 7.68 -6.36
C LEU A 150 4.54 7.82 -6.21
N GLU A 151 5.03 9.04 -6.40
CA GLU A 151 6.34 9.46 -5.92
C GLU A 151 6.28 9.95 -4.46
N PRO A 152 7.28 9.66 -3.64
CA PRO A 152 8.42 8.75 -3.86
C PRO A 152 8.07 7.31 -3.59
N THR A 153 6.89 7.01 -3.04
CA THR A 153 6.45 5.65 -2.74
C THR A 153 4.95 5.48 -2.98
N THR A 154 4.61 4.40 -3.68
CA THR A 154 3.21 4.09 -4.02
C THR A 154 2.47 3.39 -2.89
N GLY A 155 3.20 2.75 -1.98
CA GLY A 155 2.57 2.04 -0.88
C GLY A 155 3.50 1.13 -0.10
N ILE A 156 2.93 0.45 0.88
CA ILE A 156 3.62 -0.51 1.74
C ILE A 156 3.32 -1.93 1.30
N PRO A 157 4.36 -2.76 1.10
CA PRO A 157 4.18 -4.16 0.78
C PRO A 157 3.72 -4.97 2.00
N ALA A 158 2.70 -5.80 1.79
CA ALA A 158 2.26 -6.83 2.70
C ALA A 158 2.58 -8.21 2.09
N ILE A 159 3.57 -8.89 2.63
CA ILE A 159 3.99 -10.20 2.14
C ILE A 159 3.10 -11.27 2.75
N ASN A 160 2.34 -11.97 1.93
CA ASN A 160 1.54 -13.12 2.33
C ASN A 160 2.41 -14.36 2.36
N THR A 161 2.49 -15.01 3.53
CA THR A 161 3.37 -16.15 3.78
C THR A 161 2.59 -17.39 4.17
N LEU A 162 3.07 -18.55 3.74
CA LEU A 162 2.56 -19.87 4.13
C LEU A 162 3.50 -20.47 5.17
N TYR A 163 2.94 -21.13 6.18
CA TYR A 163 3.72 -21.85 7.19
C TYR A 163 2.95 -23.05 7.74
N VAL A 164 3.70 -24.03 8.26
CA VAL A 164 3.11 -25.15 8.99
C VAL A 164 2.99 -24.75 10.45
N VAL A 165 1.79 -24.82 11.00
CA VAL A 165 1.57 -24.52 12.43
C VAL A 165 2.32 -25.50 13.32
N GLY A 166 2.73 -25.05 14.52
CA GLY A 166 3.31 -25.91 15.54
C GLY A 166 2.32 -27.05 15.92
N GLU A 167 2.83 -28.21 16.25
CA GLU A 167 2.03 -29.38 16.64
C GLU A 167 1.01 -29.83 15.58
N CYS A 168 1.30 -29.56 14.29
CA CYS A 168 0.48 -30.03 13.19
C CYS A 168 0.45 -31.58 13.16
N GLU A 169 -0.73 -32.20 13.20
CA GLU A 169 -0.88 -33.67 13.18
C GLU A 169 -0.37 -34.31 11.89
N HIS A 170 -0.44 -33.56 10.76
CA HIS A 170 -0.04 -34.01 9.45
C HIS A 170 0.97 -33.06 8.75
N PRO A 171 2.19 -32.88 9.31
CA PRO A 171 3.13 -31.87 8.83
C PRO A 171 3.60 -32.14 7.38
N ASN A 172 3.68 -33.39 6.95
CA ASN A 172 4.07 -33.74 5.59
C ASN A 172 2.97 -33.38 4.56
N ALA A 173 1.70 -33.59 4.92
CA ALA A 173 0.57 -33.17 4.09
C ALA A 173 0.52 -31.63 3.97
N ALA A 174 0.73 -30.90 5.07
CA ALA A 174 0.81 -29.45 5.06
C ALA A 174 1.95 -28.93 4.17
N LYS A 175 3.14 -29.54 4.26
CA LYS A 175 4.28 -29.20 3.37
C LYS A 175 3.99 -29.49 1.90
N LEU A 176 3.32 -30.60 1.61
CA LEU A 176 2.93 -30.95 0.24
C LEU A 176 1.91 -29.95 -0.31
N PHE A 177 0.97 -29.51 0.53
CA PHE A 177 0.00 -28.48 0.15
C PHE A 177 0.67 -27.13 -0.11
N ILE A 178 1.60 -26.71 0.76
CA ILE A 178 2.39 -25.48 0.51
C ILE A 178 3.15 -25.60 -0.81
N ARG A 179 3.79 -26.76 -1.07
CA ARG A 179 4.50 -26.98 -2.35
C ARG A 179 3.56 -26.89 -3.55
N PHE A 180 2.36 -27.47 -3.46
CA PHE A 180 1.34 -27.36 -4.51
C PHE A 180 0.92 -25.89 -4.73
N MET A 181 0.65 -25.17 -3.63
CA MET A 181 0.28 -23.75 -3.68
C MET A 181 1.37 -22.86 -4.31
N MET A 182 2.64 -23.15 -4.00
CA MET A 182 3.78 -22.42 -4.55
C MET A 182 4.08 -22.76 -6.02
N GLY A 183 3.55 -23.86 -6.53
CA GLY A 183 3.88 -24.40 -7.85
C GLY A 183 5.19 -25.21 -7.88
N GLY A 184 5.36 -26.01 -8.91
CA GLY A 184 6.54 -26.84 -9.13
C GLY A 184 7.73 -26.03 -9.68
N VAL A 185 8.94 -26.61 -9.57
CA VAL A 185 10.18 -26.05 -10.16
C VAL A 185 10.24 -26.21 -11.68
N ASP A 186 9.33 -26.98 -12.24
CA ASP A 186 9.14 -27.28 -13.66
C ASP A 186 8.14 -26.34 -14.35
N GLY A 187 7.75 -25.25 -13.69
CA GLY A 187 6.80 -24.27 -14.22
C GLY A 187 5.33 -24.63 -14.00
N ASP A 188 5.03 -25.72 -13.27
CA ASP A 188 3.65 -26.01 -12.88
C ASP A 188 3.18 -25.02 -11.81
N VAL A 189 2.27 -24.15 -12.22
CA VAL A 189 1.65 -23.10 -11.36
C VAL A 189 0.18 -23.38 -11.06
N SER A 190 -0.28 -24.64 -11.26
CA SER A 190 -1.69 -24.99 -11.13
C SER A 190 -2.29 -24.66 -9.74
N GLY A 191 -1.51 -24.77 -8.67
CA GLY A 191 -1.91 -24.35 -7.33
C GLY A 191 -1.87 -22.84 -7.13
N TYR A 192 -0.91 -22.14 -7.74
CA TYR A 192 -0.71 -20.70 -7.59
C TYR A 192 -1.71 -19.87 -8.40
N LYS A 193 -2.19 -20.37 -9.53
CA LYS A 193 -3.04 -19.60 -10.48
C LYS A 193 -4.24 -18.91 -9.85
N TYR A 194 -4.78 -19.42 -8.75
CA TYR A 194 -5.91 -18.83 -8.05
C TYR A 194 -5.55 -17.61 -7.21
N PHE A 195 -4.25 -17.40 -6.97
CA PHE A 195 -3.69 -16.26 -6.24
C PHE A 195 -3.04 -15.24 -7.19
N ASN A 196 -2.81 -15.62 -8.46
CA ASN A 196 -2.32 -14.72 -9.48
C ASN A 196 -3.49 -13.86 -10.02
N THR A 197 -3.82 -12.83 -9.29
CA THR A 197 -4.96 -11.95 -9.53
C THR A 197 -4.57 -10.49 -9.40
N LEU A 198 -5.34 -9.58 -9.99
CA LEU A 198 -5.10 -8.14 -9.91
C LEU A 198 -4.87 -7.67 -8.48
N GLY A 199 -3.86 -6.81 -8.30
CA GLY A 199 -3.48 -6.27 -6.99
C GLY A 199 -2.72 -7.24 -6.11
N GLY A 200 -2.26 -8.36 -6.66
CA GLY A 200 -1.32 -9.27 -6.04
C GLY A 200 -0.16 -9.58 -6.99
N TRP A 201 1.06 -9.61 -6.46
CA TRP A 201 2.27 -9.90 -7.24
C TRP A 201 2.94 -11.16 -6.74
N PRO A 202 3.30 -12.11 -7.63
CA PRO A 202 4.03 -13.30 -7.24
C PRO A 202 5.41 -12.94 -6.67
N VAL A 203 5.86 -13.71 -5.68
CA VAL A 203 7.25 -13.59 -5.16
C VAL A 203 8.24 -14.41 -5.98
N ARG A 204 7.77 -15.18 -6.93
CA ARG A 204 8.58 -15.99 -7.85
C ARG A 204 8.79 -15.21 -9.13
N ASP A 205 10.05 -15.06 -9.54
CA ASP A 205 10.45 -14.32 -10.75
C ASP A 205 10.04 -15.02 -12.05
N ASP A 206 9.71 -16.32 -12.01
CA ASP A 206 9.28 -17.12 -13.15
C ASP A 206 7.75 -17.17 -13.33
N ILE A 207 7.00 -16.41 -12.53
CA ILE A 207 5.54 -16.26 -12.66
C ILE A 207 5.24 -14.82 -13.05
N GLU A 208 4.68 -14.63 -14.23
CA GLU A 208 4.21 -13.32 -14.67
C GLU A 208 3.04 -12.85 -13.79
N PRO A 209 2.97 -11.57 -13.45
CA PRO A 209 1.84 -11.01 -12.71
C PRO A 209 0.54 -11.15 -13.51
N ALA A 210 -0.60 -11.04 -12.85
CA ALA A 210 -1.91 -11.11 -13.49
C ALA A 210 -2.04 -10.06 -14.61
N GLU A 211 -2.76 -10.42 -15.66
CA GLU A 211 -3.03 -9.52 -16.79
C GLU A 211 -3.64 -8.19 -16.30
N GLY A 212 -3.12 -7.08 -16.80
CA GLY A 212 -3.53 -5.72 -16.38
C GLY A 212 -2.82 -5.21 -15.12
N SER A 213 -1.93 -5.99 -14.51
CA SER A 213 -1.08 -5.51 -13.40
C SER A 213 0.14 -4.79 -13.95
N THR A 214 0.49 -3.65 -13.35
CA THR A 214 1.83 -3.05 -13.52
C THR A 214 2.87 -4.00 -12.91
N PRO A 215 3.98 -4.29 -13.60
CA PRO A 215 5.07 -5.09 -13.02
C PRO A 215 5.53 -4.52 -11.67
N TYR A 216 5.77 -5.39 -10.69
CA TYR A 216 6.18 -4.94 -9.34
C TYR A 216 7.47 -4.12 -9.36
N SER A 217 8.39 -4.43 -10.26
CA SER A 217 9.66 -3.72 -10.46
C SER A 217 9.50 -2.29 -11.00
N GLU A 218 8.34 -1.95 -11.53
CA GLU A 218 8.02 -0.60 -12.06
C GLU A 218 7.29 0.26 -11.02
N LEU A 219 6.92 -0.34 -9.88
CA LEU A 219 6.26 0.37 -8.79
C LEU A 219 7.29 1.05 -7.88
N HIS A 220 6.98 2.27 -7.47
CA HIS A 220 7.78 2.99 -6.47
C HIS A 220 7.45 2.45 -5.06
N VAL A 221 8.04 1.31 -4.70
CA VAL A 221 7.82 0.69 -3.39
C VAL A 221 9.03 0.95 -2.52
N SER A 222 8.83 1.61 -1.38
CA SER A 222 9.90 1.83 -0.42
C SER A 222 10.26 0.55 0.33
N ASP A 223 11.54 0.39 0.61
CA ASP A 223 12.03 -0.71 1.44
C ASP A 223 11.89 -0.34 2.92
N PHE A 224 10.82 -0.83 3.54
CA PHE A 224 10.51 -0.55 4.93
C PHE A 224 11.23 -1.53 5.86
N ASN A 225 12.14 -1.01 6.68
CA ASN A 225 12.80 -1.80 7.72
C ASN A 225 11.83 -2.09 8.87
N VAL A 226 11.45 -3.36 9.01
CA VAL A 226 10.50 -3.80 10.06
C VAL A 226 11.00 -3.51 11.47
N THR A 227 12.32 -3.56 11.70
CA THR A 227 12.91 -3.27 13.02
C THR A 227 12.74 -1.79 13.35
N ASP A 228 13.07 -0.90 12.42
CA ASP A 228 12.91 0.55 12.62
C ASP A 228 11.45 0.93 12.85
N ILE A 229 10.52 0.30 12.11
CA ILE A 229 9.08 0.48 12.34
C ILE A 229 8.70 0.04 13.75
N TYR A 230 9.12 -1.16 14.17
CA TYR A 230 8.78 -1.70 15.48
C TYR A 230 9.27 -0.80 16.64
N GLU A 231 10.48 -0.27 16.52
CA GLU A 231 11.09 0.59 17.53
C GLU A 231 10.43 1.99 17.60
N ASN A 232 9.88 2.48 16.48
CA ASN A 232 9.38 3.85 16.38
C ASN A 232 7.85 3.97 16.27
N ILE A 233 7.11 2.86 16.27
CA ILE A 233 5.65 2.89 16.05
C ILE A 233 4.90 3.68 17.13
N ASN A 234 5.30 3.58 18.41
CA ASN A 234 4.63 4.30 19.50
C ASN A 234 4.90 5.82 19.41
N PRO A 235 6.15 6.31 19.31
CA PRO A 235 6.43 7.73 19.13
C PRO A 235 5.68 8.36 17.95
N VAL A 236 5.62 7.66 16.80
CA VAL A 236 4.92 8.19 15.62
C VAL A 236 3.41 8.22 15.81
N ARG A 237 2.83 7.20 16.46
CA ARG A 237 1.40 7.21 16.80
C ARG A 237 1.04 8.29 17.81
N ASP A 238 1.91 8.54 18.80
CA ASP A 238 1.74 9.63 19.76
C ASP A 238 1.82 11.00 19.07
N PHE A 239 2.68 11.14 18.06
CA PHE A 239 2.76 12.36 17.24
C PHE A 239 1.51 12.58 16.38
N TRP A 240 0.92 11.50 15.85
CA TRP A 240 -0.31 11.55 15.04
C TRP A 240 -1.54 12.01 15.82
N THR A 241 -1.54 11.89 17.16
CA THR A 241 -2.67 12.25 18.05
C THR A 241 -2.78 13.76 18.25
#